data_6b22254bcac9db0ae3fcccc163cb66d8
#
_entry.id   6b22254bcac9db0ae3fcccc163cb66d8
#
_cell.length_a   1.000
_cell.length_b   1.000
_cell.length_c   1.000
_cell.angle_alpha   90.00
_cell.angle_beta   90.00
_cell.angle_gamma   90.00
#
_symmetry.space_group_name_H-M   'P 1'
#
loop_
_entity.id
_entity.type
_entity.pdbx_description
1 polymer ?
#
loop_
_entity_poly.entity_id
_entity_poly.type
_entity_poly.pdbx_seq_one_letter_code
_entity_poly.pdbx_strand_id
1 'polypeptide(L)'
;MVSSRHFDVVVLGGGSVGEVVAPAVARAGRSVAIVEVLRVGGECPYVSCMPSKAMLYAAHLRRAAAGARWLGIGADAPAAGAAYAAATARRDVIAEHRDDRAAAARLQEDGVTILRGGGRITGAGVLTVGGTSIDWTDLVIATGSAPVIPEIPGLGSIDAWTSDQALSSADRFARLAIIGGGPVGCELADVYASFDSHVTIVQQALRLVPREEPSVGDELARLFQQRGIAVRVSTRIEAAARTAHGVELNLSNGDALVVDRVLIASGRKPRTDVGLECIGVEPGPRGIEIDETCRVRGQEHVWAGGDVTGVAPFTHTASYHGRVIAANLNGTRTVADHRALPRCVFTEPPIACVGETTASAKRKGMDVIVATTQLAATARSQTDAALDGHLTLIADRQRGFLLGAAAIGARADEWIGEAVVAIRAEIPLEVMADVVHPFPSFSEVYEPALRELLSQAQTPGSAGRRRRD
;
A
#
# COMPACT_ATOMS: atom_id res chain seq x y z
N MET A 1 -11.17 -11.48 -44.08
CA MET A 1 -10.26 -11.80 -42.97
C MET A 1 -9.82 -10.46 -42.39
N VAL A 2 -10.21 -10.15 -41.16
CA VAL A 2 -9.70 -8.97 -40.47
C VAL A 2 -8.23 -9.29 -40.19
N SER A 3 -7.30 -8.47 -40.72
CA SER A 3 -5.86 -8.62 -40.46
C SER A 3 -5.62 -8.50 -38.95
N SER A 4 -5.23 -9.59 -38.28
CA SER A 4 -4.77 -9.53 -36.90
C SER A 4 -3.45 -8.73 -36.87
N ARG A 5 -3.28 -7.90 -35.85
CA ARG A 5 -2.04 -7.17 -35.61
C ARG A 5 -1.19 -7.94 -34.61
N HIS A 6 0.05 -8.26 -34.97
CA HIS A 6 0.98 -8.98 -34.10
C HIS A 6 1.92 -8.03 -33.36
N PHE A 7 2.19 -8.34 -32.08
CA PHE A 7 3.23 -7.70 -31.28
C PHE A 7 4.11 -8.76 -30.59
N ASP A 8 5.40 -8.48 -30.48
CA ASP A 8 6.31 -9.36 -29.72
C ASP A 8 5.93 -9.41 -28.25
N VAL A 9 5.46 -8.28 -27.69
CA VAL A 9 4.98 -8.22 -26.30
C VAL A 9 3.68 -7.44 -26.23
N VAL A 10 2.68 -8.00 -25.53
CA VAL A 10 1.48 -7.27 -25.16
C VAL A 10 1.43 -7.14 -23.63
N VAL A 11 1.23 -5.92 -23.14
CA VAL A 11 1.03 -5.63 -21.72
C VAL A 11 -0.44 -5.31 -21.49
N LEU A 12 -1.12 -6.16 -20.74
CA LEU A 12 -2.53 -6.00 -20.38
C LEU A 12 -2.64 -5.20 -19.07
N GLY A 13 -2.80 -3.88 -19.21
CA GLY A 13 -2.80 -2.88 -18.15
C GLY A 13 -1.62 -1.89 -18.24
N GLY A 14 -1.94 -0.60 -18.33
CA GLY A 14 -0.99 0.51 -18.49
C GLY A 14 -0.55 1.16 -17.17
N GLY A 15 -0.68 0.46 -16.02
CA GLY A 15 -0.22 0.94 -14.71
C GLY A 15 1.29 0.77 -14.52
N SER A 16 1.75 0.85 -13.26
CA SER A 16 3.20 0.89 -12.90
C SER A 16 4.05 -0.27 -13.43
N VAL A 17 3.47 -1.43 -13.69
CA VAL A 17 4.18 -2.53 -14.39
C VAL A 17 4.34 -2.18 -15.87
N GLY A 18 3.24 -1.75 -16.51
CA GLY A 18 3.22 -1.43 -17.94
C GLY A 18 4.15 -0.27 -18.29
N GLU A 19 4.17 0.77 -17.46
CA GLU A 19 5.07 1.93 -17.61
C GLU A 19 6.56 1.57 -17.52
N VAL A 20 6.90 0.46 -16.85
CA VAL A 20 8.29 -0.03 -16.74
C VAL A 20 8.61 -1.01 -17.85
N VAL A 21 7.73 -1.97 -18.11
CA VAL A 21 7.99 -3.06 -19.06
C VAL A 21 7.98 -2.56 -20.50
N ALA A 22 6.95 -1.84 -20.91
CA ALA A 22 6.74 -1.52 -22.31
C ALA A 22 7.87 -0.67 -22.92
N PRO A 23 8.31 0.45 -22.30
CA PRO A 23 9.42 1.22 -22.85
C PRO A 23 10.76 0.46 -22.81
N ALA A 24 10.98 -0.40 -21.82
CA ALA A 24 12.20 -1.21 -21.75
C ALA A 24 12.29 -2.24 -22.89
N VAL A 25 11.16 -2.84 -23.23
CA VAL A 25 11.03 -3.79 -24.35
C VAL A 25 11.13 -3.08 -25.70
N ALA A 26 10.48 -1.92 -25.86
CA ALA A 26 10.54 -1.12 -27.08
C ALA A 26 11.97 -0.66 -27.37
N ARG A 27 12.70 -0.16 -26.37
CA ARG A 27 14.12 0.23 -26.49
C ARG A 27 15.05 -0.94 -26.84
N ALA A 28 14.65 -2.18 -26.53
CA ALA A 28 15.35 -3.39 -26.97
C ALA A 28 15.01 -3.81 -28.42
N GLY A 29 14.19 -3.02 -29.14
CA GLY A 29 13.87 -3.24 -30.55
C GLY A 29 12.70 -4.20 -30.79
N ARG A 30 11.96 -4.62 -29.77
CA ARG A 30 10.77 -5.48 -29.91
C ARG A 30 9.50 -4.63 -30.06
N SER A 31 8.58 -5.09 -30.87
CA SER A 31 7.25 -4.46 -31.00
C SER A 31 6.44 -4.70 -29.73
N VAL A 32 5.87 -3.61 -29.15
CA VAL A 32 5.13 -3.71 -27.90
C VAL A 32 3.84 -2.89 -27.94
N ALA A 33 2.77 -3.47 -27.37
CA ALA A 33 1.51 -2.78 -27.14
C ALA A 33 1.11 -2.80 -25.65
N ILE A 34 0.59 -1.68 -25.17
CA ILE A 34 -0.16 -1.61 -23.90
C ILE A 34 -1.65 -1.59 -24.23
N VAL A 35 -2.41 -2.47 -23.61
CA VAL A 35 -3.89 -2.46 -23.62
C VAL A 35 -4.37 -1.81 -22.32
N GLU A 36 -5.07 -0.67 -22.41
CA GLU A 36 -5.50 0.07 -21.22
C GLU A 36 -6.98 0.51 -21.34
N VAL A 37 -7.75 0.15 -20.33
CA VAL A 37 -9.21 0.38 -20.30
C VAL A 37 -9.57 1.73 -19.65
N LEU A 38 -8.73 2.26 -18.75
CA LEU A 38 -9.01 3.50 -18.01
C LEU A 38 -7.99 4.59 -18.35
N ARG A 39 -6.83 4.57 -17.69
CA ARG A 39 -5.78 5.59 -17.82
C ARG A 39 -4.40 4.96 -17.87
N VAL A 40 -3.59 5.37 -18.82
CA VAL A 40 -2.16 5.09 -18.85
C VAL A 40 -1.50 5.75 -17.63
N GLY A 41 -0.71 4.99 -16.88
CA GLY A 41 -0.23 5.37 -15.55
C GLY A 41 -0.99 4.64 -14.42
N GLY A 42 -2.17 4.07 -14.73
CA GLY A 42 -3.00 3.34 -13.77
C GLY A 42 -3.70 4.22 -12.74
N GLU A 43 -3.87 3.71 -11.52
CA GLU A 43 -4.59 4.44 -10.45
C GLU A 43 -3.64 5.36 -9.64
N CYS A 44 -2.35 4.99 -9.51
CA CYS A 44 -1.40 5.64 -8.61
C CYS A 44 -1.29 7.16 -8.82
N PRO A 45 -1.06 7.71 -10.03
CA PRO A 45 -0.93 9.14 -10.23
C PRO A 45 -2.26 9.89 -10.10
N TYR A 46 -3.40 9.27 -10.42
CA TYR A 46 -4.65 9.99 -10.67
C TYR A 46 -5.68 9.88 -9.54
N VAL A 47 -5.83 8.69 -8.93
CA VAL A 47 -6.92 8.40 -7.99
C VAL A 47 -6.47 7.60 -6.75
N SER A 48 -5.15 7.46 -6.52
CA SER A 48 -4.61 6.69 -5.40
C SER A 48 -3.42 7.39 -4.73
N CYS A 49 -2.17 6.99 -5.02
CA CYS A 49 -1.00 7.41 -4.25
C CYS A 49 -0.75 8.91 -4.28
N MET A 50 -0.65 9.50 -5.48
CA MET A 50 -0.30 10.91 -5.60
C MET A 50 -1.37 11.84 -5.02
N PRO A 51 -2.67 11.70 -5.34
CA PRO A 51 -3.70 12.54 -4.74
C PRO A 51 -3.86 12.31 -3.23
N SER A 52 -3.72 11.06 -2.72
CA SER A 52 -3.83 10.82 -1.27
C SER A 52 -2.68 11.47 -0.50
N LYS A 53 -1.43 11.38 -0.98
CA LYS A 53 -0.26 12.00 -0.33
C LYS A 53 -0.31 13.53 -0.44
N ALA A 54 -0.86 14.08 -1.51
CA ALA A 54 -1.14 15.52 -1.61
C ALA A 54 -2.13 16.00 -0.54
N MET A 55 -3.21 15.24 -0.30
CA MET A 55 -4.19 15.55 0.74
C MET A 55 -3.63 15.37 2.15
N LEU A 56 -2.87 14.28 2.40
CA LEU A 56 -2.20 14.03 3.67
C LEU A 56 -1.20 15.15 3.99
N TYR A 57 -0.39 15.56 3.03
CA TYR A 57 0.54 16.67 3.23
C TYR A 57 -0.18 17.97 3.66
N ALA A 58 -1.29 18.31 3.00
CA ALA A 58 -2.09 19.47 3.38
C ALA A 58 -2.72 19.30 4.78
N ALA A 59 -3.18 18.11 5.12
CA ALA A 59 -3.71 17.74 6.44
C ALA A 59 -2.65 17.90 7.53
N HIS A 60 -1.44 17.37 7.30
CA HIS A 60 -0.31 17.45 8.23
C HIS A 60 0.12 18.90 8.46
N LEU A 61 0.25 19.70 7.39
CA LEU A 61 0.57 21.13 7.50
C LEU A 61 -0.47 21.90 8.32
N ARG A 62 -1.78 21.63 8.09
CA ARG A 62 -2.85 22.26 8.85
C ARG A 62 -2.74 21.96 10.34
N ARG A 63 -2.48 20.69 10.71
CA ARG A 63 -2.28 20.29 12.11
C ARG A 63 -1.00 20.90 12.70
N ALA A 64 0.11 20.86 11.97
CA ALA A 64 1.37 21.45 12.41
C ALA A 64 1.21 22.94 12.71
N ALA A 65 0.53 23.69 11.82
CA ALA A 65 0.24 25.10 12.03
C ALA A 65 -0.63 25.34 13.28
N ALA A 66 -1.66 24.52 13.49
CA ALA A 66 -2.50 24.62 14.70
C ALA A 66 -1.73 24.26 15.98
N GLY A 67 -0.84 23.27 15.92
CA GLY A 67 0.01 22.84 17.02
C GLY A 67 1.15 23.81 17.34
N ALA A 68 1.61 24.63 16.39
CA ALA A 68 2.77 25.52 16.56
C ALA A 68 2.44 26.84 17.29
N ARG A 69 1.22 27.06 17.77
CA ARG A 69 0.81 28.26 18.51
C ARG A 69 1.66 28.53 19.76
N TRP A 70 2.10 27.47 20.43
CA TRP A 70 2.98 27.59 21.60
C TRP A 70 4.39 28.15 21.27
N LEU A 71 4.81 28.08 19.99
CA LEU A 71 6.03 28.72 19.47
C LEU A 71 5.82 30.17 19.02
N GLY A 72 4.63 30.75 19.26
CA GLY A 72 4.29 32.07 18.74
C GLY A 72 4.03 32.10 17.23
N ILE A 73 4.01 30.92 16.56
CA ILE A 73 3.65 30.82 15.17
C ILE A 73 2.12 30.72 15.09
N GLY A 74 1.48 31.85 14.83
CA GLY A 74 0.03 31.95 14.74
C GLY A 74 -0.38 32.74 13.51
N ALA A 75 -1.03 32.08 12.55
CA ALA A 75 -1.98 32.71 11.67
C ALA A 75 -3.34 32.12 11.98
N ASP A 76 -4.40 32.89 11.84
CA ASP A 76 -5.76 32.33 11.86
C ASP A 76 -5.86 31.34 10.70
N ALA A 77 -5.91 30.05 11.05
CA ALA A 77 -6.05 29.01 10.05
C ALA A 77 -7.38 29.26 9.30
N PRO A 78 -7.40 29.18 7.96
CA PRO A 78 -8.63 29.28 7.20
C PRO A 78 -9.68 28.29 7.72
N ALA A 79 -10.97 28.67 7.63
CA ALA A 79 -12.06 27.75 7.94
C ALA A 79 -11.88 26.42 7.18
N ALA A 80 -12.25 25.31 7.80
CA ALA A 80 -11.99 23.98 7.28
C ALA A 80 -12.45 23.78 5.82
N GLY A 81 -13.61 24.35 5.46
CA GLY A 81 -14.11 24.29 4.08
C GLY A 81 -13.20 24.98 3.07
N ALA A 82 -12.71 26.18 3.38
CA ALA A 82 -11.80 26.92 2.50
C ALA A 82 -10.43 26.21 2.40
N ALA A 83 -9.93 25.69 3.53
CA ALA A 83 -8.68 24.93 3.56
C ALA A 83 -8.79 23.62 2.76
N TYR A 84 -9.92 22.90 2.88
CA TYR A 84 -10.19 21.69 2.12
C TYR A 84 -10.28 21.97 0.62
N ALA A 85 -10.98 23.03 0.21
CA ALA A 85 -11.06 23.45 -1.18
C ALA A 85 -9.68 23.78 -1.78
N ALA A 86 -8.80 24.46 -1.05
CA ALA A 86 -7.43 24.74 -1.47
C ALA A 86 -6.61 23.45 -1.59
N ALA A 87 -6.75 22.51 -0.63
CA ALA A 87 -6.08 21.21 -0.65
C ALA A 87 -6.53 20.36 -1.84
N THR A 88 -7.83 20.30 -2.14
CA THR A 88 -8.36 19.55 -3.29
C THR A 88 -7.96 20.18 -4.62
N ALA A 89 -7.92 21.51 -4.74
CA ALA A 89 -7.41 22.18 -5.93
C ALA A 89 -5.93 21.80 -6.20
N ARG A 90 -5.08 21.85 -5.15
CA ARG A 90 -3.68 21.40 -5.26
C ARG A 90 -3.57 19.91 -5.61
N ARG A 91 -4.38 19.05 -4.97
CA ARG A 91 -4.47 17.63 -5.30
C ARG A 91 -4.75 17.40 -6.78
N ASP A 92 -5.70 18.13 -7.35
CA ASP A 92 -6.10 17.95 -8.74
C ASP A 92 -5.00 18.37 -9.72
N VAL A 93 -4.23 19.39 -9.40
CA VAL A 93 -3.01 19.75 -10.18
C VAL A 93 -1.98 18.60 -10.11
N ILE A 94 -1.71 18.06 -8.92
CA ILE A 94 -0.77 16.94 -8.73
C ILE A 94 -1.23 15.66 -9.44
N ALA A 95 -2.56 15.42 -9.47
CA ALA A 95 -3.17 14.31 -10.17
C ALA A 95 -3.36 14.60 -11.68
N GLU A 96 -2.68 15.61 -12.23
CA GLU A 96 -2.75 16.03 -13.64
C GLU A 96 -4.20 16.16 -14.13
N HIS A 97 -5.11 16.65 -13.25
CA HIS A 97 -6.55 16.71 -13.50
C HIS A 97 -7.14 15.37 -14.01
N ARG A 98 -6.48 14.25 -13.72
CA ARG A 98 -6.81 12.87 -14.16
C ARG A 98 -6.74 12.69 -15.68
N ASP A 99 -5.93 13.50 -16.35
CA ASP A 99 -5.67 13.45 -17.78
C ASP A 99 -4.38 12.67 -18.06
N ASP A 100 -4.49 11.54 -18.73
CA ASP A 100 -3.35 10.66 -19.01
C ASP A 100 -2.68 10.92 -20.37
N ARG A 101 -3.05 12.00 -21.09
CA ARG A 101 -2.52 12.28 -22.42
C ARG A 101 -1.00 12.46 -22.43
N ALA A 102 -0.46 13.13 -21.40
CA ALA A 102 0.98 13.32 -21.29
C ALA A 102 1.72 12.00 -21.02
N ALA A 103 1.18 11.13 -20.15
CA ALA A 103 1.74 9.80 -19.91
C ALA A 103 1.69 8.92 -21.17
N ALA A 104 0.56 8.94 -21.88
CA ALA A 104 0.39 8.21 -23.13
C ALA A 104 1.37 8.70 -24.21
N ALA A 105 1.54 10.02 -24.37
CA ALA A 105 2.46 10.60 -25.35
C ALA A 105 3.92 10.16 -25.08
N ARG A 106 4.38 10.20 -23.81
CA ARG A 106 5.72 9.75 -23.45
C ARG A 106 5.97 8.28 -23.82
N LEU A 107 5.00 7.39 -23.58
CA LEU A 107 5.14 5.98 -23.96
C LEU A 107 5.14 5.81 -25.48
N GLN A 108 4.35 6.58 -26.23
CA GLN A 108 4.37 6.56 -27.69
C GLN A 108 5.69 7.07 -28.26
N GLU A 109 6.30 8.09 -27.68
CA GLU A 109 7.64 8.57 -28.00
C GLU A 109 8.71 7.48 -27.78
N ASP A 110 8.54 6.65 -26.76
CA ASP A 110 9.38 5.47 -26.49
C ASP A 110 9.09 4.29 -27.45
N GLY A 111 8.20 4.45 -28.45
CA GLY A 111 7.87 3.42 -29.43
C GLY A 111 6.79 2.43 -29.00
N VAL A 112 6.06 2.71 -27.91
CA VAL A 112 4.98 1.84 -27.39
C VAL A 112 3.68 2.14 -28.13
N THR A 113 3.00 1.11 -28.62
CA THR A 113 1.63 1.25 -29.15
C THR A 113 0.63 1.21 -28.01
N ILE A 114 -0.29 2.19 -27.92
CA ILE A 114 -1.36 2.19 -26.93
C ILE A 114 -2.67 1.78 -27.59
N LEU A 115 -3.29 0.69 -27.09
CA LEU A 115 -4.58 0.18 -27.48
C LEU A 115 -5.59 0.50 -26.37
N ARG A 116 -6.50 1.42 -26.63
CA ARG A 116 -7.53 1.82 -25.66
C ARG A 116 -8.70 0.83 -25.69
N GLY A 117 -9.06 0.30 -24.53
CA GLY A 117 -10.19 -0.60 -24.35
C GLY A 117 -9.88 -1.76 -23.42
N GLY A 118 -10.93 -2.50 -23.08
CA GLY A 118 -10.81 -3.73 -22.30
C GLY A 118 -10.20 -4.85 -23.15
N GLY A 119 -9.08 -5.40 -22.68
CA GLY A 119 -8.46 -6.57 -23.28
C GLY A 119 -8.96 -7.86 -22.66
N ARG A 120 -9.26 -8.86 -23.49
CA ARG A 120 -9.63 -10.22 -23.05
C ARG A 120 -8.82 -11.27 -23.81
N ILE A 121 -8.18 -12.16 -23.09
CA ILE A 121 -7.49 -13.32 -23.66
C ILE A 121 -8.53 -14.26 -24.24
N THR A 122 -8.36 -14.70 -25.49
CA THR A 122 -9.30 -15.56 -26.20
C THR A 122 -8.68 -16.89 -26.64
N GLY A 123 -7.38 -17.03 -26.49
CA GLY A 123 -6.62 -18.24 -26.78
C GLY A 123 -5.12 -18.04 -26.55
N ALA A 124 -4.36 -19.11 -26.70
CA ALA A 124 -2.89 -19.03 -26.64
C ALA A 124 -2.36 -18.13 -27.77
N GLY A 125 -1.60 -17.09 -27.42
CA GLY A 125 -1.06 -16.13 -28.40
C GLY A 125 -2.06 -15.10 -28.92
N VAL A 126 -3.32 -15.06 -28.43
CA VAL A 126 -4.36 -14.18 -28.96
C VAL A 126 -5.17 -13.54 -27.84
N LEU A 127 -5.42 -12.25 -27.97
CA LEU A 127 -6.39 -11.50 -27.16
C LEU A 127 -7.24 -10.59 -28.05
N THR A 128 -8.35 -10.08 -27.51
CA THR A 128 -9.22 -9.11 -28.20
C THR A 128 -9.25 -7.79 -27.45
N VAL A 129 -9.30 -6.68 -28.19
CA VAL A 129 -9.50 -5.32 -27.66
C VAL A 129 -10.59 -4.66 -28.51
N GLY A 130 -11.74 -4.33 -27.91
CA GLY A 130 -12.84 -3.69 -28.64
C GLY A 130 -13.33 -4.50 -29.85
N GLY A 131 -13.25 -5.82 -29.81
CA GLY A 131 -13.61 -6.71 -30.94
C GLY A 131 -12.51 -6.94 -31.96
N THR A 132 -11.37 -6.27 -31.85
CA THR A 132 -10.21 -6.49 -32.74
C THR A 132 -9.28 -7.55 -32.14
N SER A 133 -8.88 -8.53 -32.97
CA SER A 133 -7.91 -9.56 -32.57
C SER A 133 -6.49 -9.02 -32.59
N ILE A 134 -5.73 -9.31 -31.55
CA ILE A 134 -4.32 -8.96 -31.38
C ILE A 134 -3.54 -10.23 -31.06
N ASP A 135 -2.54 -10.52 -31.89
CA ASP A 135 -1.64 -11.65 -31.69
C ASP A 135 -0.41 -11.21 -30.88
N TRP A 136 0.10 -12.09 -30.04
CA TRP A 136 1.26 -11.81 -29.20
C TRP A 136 2.21 -13.02 -29.09
N THR A 137 3.52 -12.74 -28.92
CA THR A 137 4.52 -13.76 -28.55
C THR A 137 4.63 -13.89 -27.04
N ASP A 138 4.78 -12.78 -26.31
CA ASP A 138 4.80 -12.73 -24.86
C ASP A 138 3.67 -11.84 -24.34
N LEU A 139 3.00 -12.27 -23.26
CA LEU A 139 1.93 -11.52 -22.59
C LEU A 139 2.35 -11.14 -21.16
N VAL A 140 2.15 -9.88 -20.79
CA VAL A 140 2.33 -9.40 -19.43
C VAL A 140 0.98 -8.99 -18.85
N ILE A 141 0.52 -9.68 -17.82
CA ILE A 141 -0.74 -9.39 -17.13
C ILE A 141 -0.48 -8.42 -15.98
N ALA A 142 -0.95 -7.19 -16.13
CA ALA A 142 -0.71 -6.06 -15.22
C ALA A 142 -2.02 -5.32 -14.89
N THR A 143 -3.12 -6.04 -14.78
CA THR A 143 -4.49 -5.54 -14.65
C THR A 143 -4.81 -4.93 -13.29
N GLY A 144 -3.90 -5.04 -12.32
CA GLY A 144 -4.04 -4.42 -11.01
C GLY A 144 -5.12 -5.06 -10.14
N SER A 145 -5.79 -4.24 -9.36
CA SER A 145 -6.82 -4.65 -8.41
C SER A 145 -8.03 -3.71 -8.43
N ALA A 146 -9.12 -4.13 -7.79
CA ALA A 146 -10.33 -3.34 -7.62
C ALA A 146 -10.73 -3.27 -6.14
N PRO A 147 -11.40 -2.20 -5.67
CA PRO A 147 -11.98 -2.16 -4.34
C PRO A 147 -12.93 -3.33 -4.09
N VAL A 148 -12.88 -3.91 -2.89
CA VAL A 148 -13.86 -4.88 -2.44
C VAL A 148 -15.05 -4.12 -1.87
N ILE A 149 -16.22 -4.32 -2.44
CA ILE A 149 -17.49 -3.81 -1.89
C ILE A 149 -18.06 -4.93 -1.01
N PRO A 150 -18.22 -4.73 0.30
CA PRO A 150 -18.72 -5.76 1.19
C PRO A 150 -20.22 -5.98 0.96
N GLU A 151 -20.66 -7.22 1.11
CA GLU A 151 -22.07 -7.60 1.03
C GLU A 151 -22.79 -7.23 2.32
N ILE A 152 -23.14 -5.95 2.47
CA ILE A 152 -23.90 -5.41 3.60
C ILE A 152 -25.31 -5.06 3.09
N PRO A 153 -26.39 -5.58 3.72
CA PRO A 153 -27.74 -5.21 3.38
C PRO A 153 -27.94 -3.70 3.32
N GLY A 154 -28.49 -3.20 2.21
CA GLY A 154 -28.74 -1.79 1.99
C GLY A 154 -27.54 -0.93 1.54
N LEU A 155 -26.33 -1.43 1.56
CA LEU A 155 -25.12 -0.66 1.18
C LEU A 155 -25.18 -0.16 -0.29
N GLY A 156 -25.72 -0.95 -1.21
CA GLY A 156 -25.86 -0.57 -2.62
C GLY A 156 -26.87 0.56 -2.88
N SER A 157 -27.70 0.92 -1.89
CA SER A 157 -28.73 1.96 -2.02
C SER A 157 -28.33 3.32 -1.40
N ILE A 158 -27.17 3.45 -0.77
CA ILE A 158 -26.78 4.63 0.02
C ILE A 158 -25.73 5.52 -0.64
N ASP A 159 -25.36 5.31 -1.90
CA ASP A 159 -24.31 6.08 -2.58
C ASP A 159 -23.00 6.10 -1.77
N ALA A 160 -22.51 4.91 -1.40
CA ALA A 160 -21.24 4.77 -0.68
C ALA A 160 -20.05 5.04 -1.61
N TRP A 161 -19.05 5.74 -1.11
CA TRP A 161 -17.84 6.07 -1.84
C TRP A 161 -16.78 4.99 -1.69
N THR A 162 -15.93 4.86 -2.69
CA THR A 162 -14.60 4.21 -2.57
C THR A 162 -13.51 5.27 -2.46
N SER A 163 -12.26 4.83 -2.38
CA SER A 163 -11.11 5.76 -2.38
C SER A 163 -11.02 6.63 -3.64
N ASP A 164 -11.54 6.14 -4.79
CA ASP A 164 -11.54 6.91 -6.04
C ASP A 164 -12.42 8.16 -5.89
N GLN A 165 -13.68 8.01 -5.47
CA GLN A 165 -14.56 9.17 -5.25
C GLN A 165 -14.01 10.09 -4.16
N ALA A 166 -13.48 9.54 -3.05
CA ALA A 166 -12.91 10.35 -1.97
C ALA A 166 -11.71 11.20 -2.42
N LEU A 167 -10.91 10.68 -3.36
CA LEU A 167 -9.73 11.37 -3.89
C LEU A 167 -10.00 12.15 -5.18
N SER A 168 -11.21 12.10 -5.72
CA SER A 168 -11.62 12.81 -6.93
C SER A 168 -12.61 13.93 -6.65
N SER A 169 -13.47 13.80 -5.63
CA SER A 169 -14.45 14.83 -5.27
C SER A 169 -13.82 15.98 -4.46
N ALA A 170 -14.42 17.16 -4.58
CA ALA A 170 -14.15 18.30 -3.71
C ALA A 170 -15.10 18.36 -2.49
N ASP A 171 -15.99 17.39 -2.33
CA ASP A 171 -16.95 17.37 -1.22
C ASP A 171 -16.28 16.98 0.10
N ARG A 172 -16.65 17.72 1.15
CA ARG A 172 -16.31 17.44 2.53
C ARG A 172 -17.59 17.20 3.33
N PHE A 173 -17.61 16.14 4.11
CA PHE A 173 -18.76 15.77 4.93
C PHE A 173 -18.50 16.11 6.40
N ALA A 174 -19.51 16.54 7.13
CA ALA A 174 -19.38 16.80 8.56
C ALA A 174 -19.21 15.48 9.34
N ARG A 175 -19.95 14.41 8.94
CA ARG A 175 -19.90 13.10 9.58
C ARG A 175 -19.59 12.02 8.56
N LEU A 176 -18.50 11.29 8.76
CA LEU A 176 -18.01 10.28 7.84
C LEU A 176 -17.83 8.94 8.56
N ALA A 177 -18.40 7.87 8.02
CA ALA A 177 -18.06 6.51 8.43
C ALA A 177 -17.12 5.88 7.40
N ILE A 178 -16.06 5.22 7.86
CA ILE A 178 -15.11 4.48 7.02
C ILE A 178 -15.20 3.00 7.35
N ILE A 179 -15.55 2.19 6.36
CA ILE A 179 -15.63 0.73 6.46
C ILE A 179 -14.24 0.15 6.16
N GLY A 180 -13.54 -0.29 7.20
CA GLY A 180 -12.20 -0.87 7.11
C GLY A 180 -11.10 0.05 7.64
N GLY A 181 -10.31 -0.50 8.58
CA GLY A 181 -9.17 0.16 9.23
C GLY A 181 -7.83 -0.29 8.65
N GLY A 182 -7.77 -0.59 7.35
CA GLY A 182 -6.54 -0.82 6.61
C GLY A 182 -5.84 0.50 6.22
N PRO A 183 -4.73 0.45 5.45
CA PRO A 183 -3.96 1.64 5.05
C PRO A 183 -4.82 2.75 4.46
N VAL A 184 -5.66 2.43 3.48
CA VAL A 184 -6.53 3.40 2.81
C VAL A 184 -7.52 4.06 3.78
N GLY A 185 -8.17 3.25 4.65
CA GLY A 185 -9.12 3.77 5.62
C GLY A 185 -8.45 4.67 6.65
N CYS A 186 -7.27 4.31 7.15
CA CYS A 186 -6.52 5.11 8.11
C CYS A 186 -6.03 6.43 7.50
N GLU A 187 -5.47 6.41 6.29
CA GLU A 187 -5.02 7.63 5.60
C GLU A 187 -6.17 8.60 5.33
N LEU A 188 -7.31 8.10 4.83
CA LEU A 188 -8.47 8.96 4.56
C LEU A 188 -9.14 9.45 5.84
N ALA A 189 -9.14 8.65 6.93
CA ALA A 189 -9.59 9.11 8.23
C ALA A 189 -8.76 10.29 8.73
N ASP A 190 -7.44 10.20 8.58
CA ASP A 190 -6.51 11.26 8.96
C ASP A 190 -6.73 12.54 8.13
N VAL A 191 -6.92 12.40 6.82
CA VAL A 191 -7.25 13.52 5.93
C VAL A 191 -8.53 14.21 6.37
N TYR A 192 -9.67 13.50 6.40
CA TYR A 192 -10.96 14.12 6.65
C TYR A 192 -11.07 14.73 8.06
N ALA A 193 -10.53 14.04 9.08
CA ALA A 193 -10.51 14.57 10.46
C ALA A 193 -9.67 15.86 10.57
N SER A 194 -8.58 15.99 9.80
CA SER A 194 -7.75 17.19 9.79
C SER A 194 -8.45 18.41 9.19
N PHE A 195 -9.55 18.20 8.47
CA PHE A 195 -10.43 19.25 7.94
C PHE A 195 -11.78 19.28 8.69
N ASP A 196 -11.78 18.98 9.98
CA ASP A 196 -12.91 19.08 10.91
C ASP A 196 -14.12 18.22 10.56
N SER A 197 -13.92 17.05 9.93
CA SER A 197 -14.93 16.00 9.82
C SER A 197 -14.94 15.12 11.06
N HIS A 198 -16.11 14.77 11.59
CA HIS A 198 -16.26 13.73 12.60
C HIS A 198 -16.16 12.37 11.91
N VAL A 199 -15.03 11.69 12.10
CA VAL A 199 -14.73 10.42 11.42
C VAL A 199 -14.89 9.25 12.39
N THR A 200 -15.59 8.21 11.93
CA THR A 200 -15.67 6.91 12.62
C THR A 200 -15.13 5.82 11.69
N ILE A 201 -14.08 5.12 12.11
CA ILE A 201 -13.60 3.90 11.44
C ILE A 201 -14.32 2.70 12.07
N VAL A 202 -14.98 1.90 11.24
CA VAL A 202 -15.57 0.61 11.64
C VAL A 202 -14.71 -0.51 11.04
N GLN A 203 -14.07 -1.28 11.92
CA GLN A 203 -13.11 -2.32 11.57
C GLN A 203 -13.53 -3.67 12.16
N GLN A 204 -13.71 -4.67 11.29
CA GLN A 204 -14.09 -6.02 11.74
C GLN A 204 -12.95 -6.73 12.50
N ALA A 205 -11.70 -6.51 12.12
CA ALA A 205 -10.56 -7.09 12.81
C ALA A 205 -10.35 -6.47 14.20
N LEU A 206 -9.55 -7.14 15.03
CA LEU A 206 -9.21 -6.71 16.39
C LEU A 206 -8.44 -5.38 16.47
N ARG A 207 -7.82 -4.94 15.36
CA ARG A 207 -6.92 -3.77 15.31
C ARG A 207 -7.03 -3.03 14.00
N LEU A 208 -6.54 -1.79 13.98
CA LEU A 208 -6.18 -1.10 12.75
C LEU A 208 -4.97 -1.79 12.11
N VAL A 209 -4.81 -1.65 10.78
CA VAL A 209 -3.73 -2.24 9.98
C VAL A 209 -3.39 -3.69 10.36
N PRO A 210 -4.36 -4.61 10.36
CA PRO A 210 -4.27 -5.92 11.04
C PRO A 210 -3.23 -6.88 10.44
N ARG A 211 -2.61 -6.52 9.32
CA ARG A 211 -1.55 -7.31 8.67
C ARG A 211 -0.16 -6.97 9.20
N GLU A 212 -0.03 -5.86 9.93
CA GLU A 212 1.23 -5.39 10.49
C GLU A 212 1.44 -5.90 11.92
N GLU A 213 2.58 -5.57 12.52
CA GLU A 213 2.86 -5.90 13.92
C GLU A 213 1.77 -5.27 14.83
N PRO A 214 1.21 -6.01 15.78
CA PRO A 214 0.09 -5.53 16.60
C PRO A 214 0.34 -4.17 17.25
N SER A 215 1.56 -3.92 17.74
CA SER A 215 1.92 -2.70 18.45
C SER A 215 1.69 -1.42 17.64
N VAL A 216 1.96 -1.46 16.33
CA VAL A 216 1.76 -0.25 15.49
C VAL A 216 0.30 0.06 15.24
N GLY A 217 -0.56 -0.98 15.14
CA GLY A 217 -1.99 -0.80 14.98
C GLY A 217 -2.68 -0.30 16.26
N ASP A 218 -2.26 -0.81 17.41
CA ASP A 218 -2.76 -0.40 18.72
C ASP A 218 -2.36 1.06 19.03
N GLU A 219 -1.11 1.42 18.74
CA GLU A 219 -0.61 2.80 18.89
C GLU A 219 -1.32 3.78 17.94
N LEU A 220 -1.53 3.41 16.67
CA LEU A 220 -2.29 4.26 15.75
C LEU A 220 -3.72 4.49 16.25
N ALA A 221 -4.39 3.46 16.79
CA ALA A 221 -5.73 3.59 17.32
C ALA A 221 -5.77 4.55 18.52
N ARG A 222 -4.79 4.47 19.43
CA ARG A 222 -4.62 5.38 20.56
C ARG A 222 -4.46 6.84 20.09
N LEU A 223 -3.58 7.07 19.12
CA LEU A 223 -3.33 8.40 18.57
C LEU A 223 -4.54 8.97 17.82
N PHE A 224 -5.25 8.14 17.09
CA PHE A 224 -6.49 8.53 16.42
C PHE A 224 -7.57 8.96 17.41
N GLN A 225 -7.77 8.20 18.48
CA GLN A 225 -8.74 8.54 19.53
C GLN A 225 -8.39 9.86 20.21
N GLN A 226 -7.11 10.11 20.51
CA GLN A 226 -6.65 11.40 21.06
C GLN A 226 -6.95 12.60 20.13
N ARG A 227 -7.00 12.34 18.81
CA ARG A 227 -7.33 13.36 17.80
C ARG A 227 -8.82 13.41 17.42
N GLY A 228 -9.68 12.72 18.19
CA GLY A 228 -11.12 12.72 17.98
C GLY A 228 -11.62 11.83 16.84
N ILE A 229 -10.78 10.96 16.27
CA ILE A 229 -11.22 9.94 15.33
C ILE A 229 -11.74 8.75 16.11
N ALA A 230 -13.03 8.43 15.95
CA ALA A 230 -13.63 7.28 16.61
C ALA A 230 -13.18 5.98 15.93
N VAL A 231 -12.66 5.03 16.71
CA VAL A 231 -12.20 3.72 16.22
C VAL A 231 -13.04 2.62 16.84
N ARG A 232 -13.78 1.88 16.01
CA ARG A 232 -14.64 0.76 16.38
C ARG A 232 -14.03 -0.53 15.81
N VAL A 233 -13.10 -1.14 16.54
CA VAL A 233 -12.51 -2.45 16.19
C VAL A 233 -13.43 -3.59 16.62
N SER A 234 -13.20 -4.80 16.12
CA SER A 234 -14.04 -5.98 16.39
C SER A 234 -15.53 -5.74 16.10
N THR A 235 -15.84 -4.82 15.19
CA THR A 235 -17.20 -4.37 14.91
C THR A 235 -17.49 -4.51 13.41
N ARG A 236 -18.66 -5.11 13.09
CA ARG A 236 -19.18 -5.20 11.72
C ARG A 236 -20.33 -4.25 11.53
N ILE A 237 -20.58 -3.85 10.29
CA ILE A 237 -21.83 -3.21 9.89
C ILE A 237 -22.77 -4.31 9.41
N GLU A 238 -23.94 -4.41 10.01
CA GLU A 238 -24.93 -5.44 9.68
C GLU A 238 -25.96 -4.97 8.66
N ALA A 239 -26.24 -3.68 8.64
CA ALA A 239 -27.14 -3.07 7.67
C ALA A 239 -26.85 -1.58 7.50
N ALA A 240 -27.21 -1.04 6.34
CA ALA A 240 -27.15 0.38 6.01
C ALA A 240 -28.49 0.83 5.41
N ALA A 241 -28.96 2.00 5.81
CA ALA A 241 -30.19 2.58 5.30
C ALA A 241 -30.09 4.09 5.15
N ARG A 242 -30.72 4.66 4.11
CA ARG A 242 -30.86 6.11 3.98
C ARG A 242 -32.04 6.56 4.83
N THR A 243 -31.85 7.59 5.62
CA THR A 243 -32.87 8.21 6.48
C THR A 243 -32.99 9.71 6.18
N ALA A 244 -33.96 10.39 6.82
CA ALA A 244 -34.06 11.85 6.74
C ALA A 244 -32.87 12.59 7.34
N HIS A 245 -32.08 11.94 8.19
CA HIS A 245 -30.96 12.51 8.94
C HIS A 245 -29.58 12.13 8.37
N GLY A 246 -29.51 11.40 7.27
CA GLY A 246 -28.32 10.87 6.63
C GLY A 246 -28.38 9.37 6.41
N VAL A 247 -27.23 8.73 6.47
CA VAL A 247 -27.11 7.26 6.38
C VAL A 247 -27.00 6.68 7.78
N GLU A 248 -27.89 5.76 8.12
CA GLU A 248 -27.85 4.98 9.35
C GLU A 248 -27.15 3.64 9.10
N LEU A 249 -26.19 3.31 9.95
CA LEU A 249 -25.43 2.06 9.93
C LEU A 249 -25.70 1.30 11.25
N ASN A 250 -26.27 0.10 11.16
CA ASN A 250 -26.47 -0.77 12.31
C ASN A 250 -25.20 -1.60 12.53
N LEU A 251 -24.67 -1.55 13.74
CA LEU A 251 -23.42 -2.19 14.13
C LEU A 251 -23.67 -3.50 14.88
N SER A 252 -22.76 -4.45 14.77
CA SER A 252 -22.85 -5.78 15.38
C SER A 252 -22.83 -5.80 16.91
N ASN A 253 -22.54 -4.68 17.56
CA ASN A 253 -22.62 -4.50 19.00
C ASN A 253 -23.97 -3.91 19.47
N GLY A 254 -24.93 -3.73 18.55
CA GLY A 254 -26.25 -3.16 18.80
C GLY A 254 -26.31 -1.64 18.70
N ASP A 255 -25.20 -0.94 18.50
CA ASP A 255 -25.19 0.52 18.29
C ASP A 255 -25.71 0.87 16.89
N ALA A 256 -26.20 2.10 16.73
CA ALA A 256 -26.46 2.72 15.43
C ALA A 256 -25.58 3.96 15.26
N LEU A 257 -25.07 4.15 14.03
CA LEU A 257 -24.24 5.29 13.64
C LEU A 257 -24.93 6.04 12.50
N VAL A 258 -25.20 7.34 12.70
CA VAL A 258 -25.79 8.20 11.66
C VAL A 258 -24.73 9.15 11.10
N VAL A 259 -24.48 9.07 9.79
CA VAL A 259 -23.43 9.83 9.09
C VAL A 259 -23.96 10.47 7.81
N ASP A 260 -23.21 11.42 7.26
CA ASP A 260 -23.56 12.08 6.00
C ASP A 260 -23.07 11.25 4.79
N ARG A 261 -21.96 10.52 4.97
CA ARG A 261 -21.35 9.70 3.92
C ARG A 261 -20.69 8.45 4.50
N VAL A 262 -20.70 7.38 3.71
CA VAL A 262 -19.96 6.14 3.98
C VAL A 262 -18.85 5.99 2.94
N LEU A 263 -17.64 5.66 3.41
CA LEU A 263 -16.48 5.35 2.58
C LEU A 263 -16.08 3.89 2.77
N ILE A 264 -15.94 3.17 1.67
CA ILE A 264 -15.57 1.76 1.63
C ILE A 264 -14.05 1.65 1.44
N ALA A 265 -13.37 1.11 2.45
CA ALA A 265 -11.93 0.84 2.48
C ALA A 265 -11.65 -0.60 2.98
N SER A 266 -12.55 -1.54 2.64
CA SER A 266 -12.56 -2.93 3.14
C SER A 266 -11.55 -3.85 2.46
N GLY A 267 -10.70 -3.32 1.59
CA GLY A 267 -9.66 -4.05 0.88
C GLY A 267 -9.78 -3.98 -0.63
N ARG A 268 -8.89 -4.70 -1.30
CA ARG A 268 -8.81 -4.77 -2.76
C ARG A 268 -8.71 -6.22 -3.20
N LYS A 269 -9.25 -6.56 -4.37
CA LYS A 269 -9.13 -7.87 -5.01
C LYS A 269 -8.44 -7.75 -6.37
N PRO A 270 -7.59 -8.71 -6.75
CA PRO A 270 -6.97 -8.77 -8.07
C PRO A 270 -8.00 -8.76 -9.20
N ARG A 271 -7.71 -8.06 -10.29
CA ARG A 271 -8.55 -8.09 -11.51
C ARG A 271 -8.09 -9.23 -12.41
N THR A 272 -8.70 -10.39 -12.23
CA THR A 272 -8.34 -11.64 -12.92
C THR A 272 -9.35 -12.05 -13.99
N ASP A 273 -10.48 -11.35 -14.14
CA ASP A 273 -11.49 -11.62 -15.17
C ASP A 273 -11.07 -11.05 -16.53
N VAL A 274 -10.09 -11.67 -17.14
CA VAL A 274 -9.49 -11.26 -18.42
C VAL A 274 -9.32 -12.41 -19.42
N GLY A 275 -10.00 -13.55 -19.16
CA GLY A 275 -9.94 -14.73 -20.05
C GLY A 275 -8.76 -15.67 -19.74
N LEU A 276 -8.30 -15.72 -18.48
CA LEU A 276 -7.19 -16.59 -18.05
C LEU A 276 -7.46 -18.07 -18.33
N GLU A 277 -8.71 -18.47 -18.26
CA GLU A 277 -9.18 -19.82 -18.56
C GLU A 277 -8.85 -20.28 -19.99
N CYS A 278 -8.77 -19.33 -20.94
CA CYS A 278 -8.45 -19.62 -22.35
C CYS A 278 -6.99 -20.04 -22.58
N ILE A 279 -6.13 -19.82 -21.57
CA ILE A 279 -4.72 -20.24 -21.58
C ILE A 279 -4.39 -21.21 -20.44
N GLY A 280 -5.44 -21.79 -19.81
CA GLY A 280 -5.27 -22.78 -18.73
C GLY A 280 -4.70 -22.22 -17.44
N VAL A 281 -4.87 -20.92 -17.16
CA VAL A 281 -4.46 -20.27 -15.90
C VAL A 281 -5.66 -20.11 -14.98
N GLU A 282 -5.60 -20.74 -13.81
CA GLU A 282 -6.58 -20.57 -12.75
C GLU A 282 -6.00 -19.69 -11.65
N PRO A 283 -6.55 -18.47 -11.43
CA PRO A 283 -6.06 -17.62 -10.37
C PRO A 283 -6.42 -18.18 -8.99
N GLY A 284 -5.45 -18.16 -8.08
CA GLY A 284 -5.70 -18.49 -6.67
C GLY A 284 -6.49 -17.37 -5.95
N PRO A 285 -6.86 -17.60 -4.68
CA PRO A 285 -7.64 -16.64 -3.89
C PRO A 285 -6.93 -15.29 -3.66
N ARG A 286 -5.63 -15.25 -3.83
CA ARG A 286 -4.82 -14.04 -3.70
C ARG A 286 -4.50 -13.37 -5.05
N GLY A 287 -4.72 -14.04 -6.18
CA GLY A 287 -4.38 -13.57 -7.53
C GLY A 287 -3.63 -14.60 -8.36
N ILE A 288 -2.97 -14.15 -9.40
CA ILE A 288 -2.19 -15.00 -10.32
C ILE A 288 -0.89 -15.43 -9.65
N GLU A 289 -0.65 -16.74 -9.56
CA GLU A 289 0.58 -17.28 -9.02
C GLU A 289 1.73 -17.15 -10.01
N ILE A 290 2.85 -16.61 -9.52
CA ILE A 290 4.08 -16.40 -10.28
C ILE A 290 5.26 -17.14 -9.66
N ASP A 291 6.28 -17.40 -10.48
CA ASP A 291 7.59 -17.87 -10.00
C ASP A 291 8.49 -16.66 -9.62
N GLU A 292 9.73 -16.95 -9.24
CA GLU A 292 10.70 -15.93 -8.85
C GLU A 292 11.10 -14.99 -10.00
N THR A 293 10.83 -15.33 -11.25
CA THR A 293 11.08 -14.47 -12.41
C THR A 293 9.87 -13.59 -12.76
N CYS A 294 8.79 -13.67 -12.01
CA CYS A 294 7.47 -13.09 -12.29
C CYS A 294 6.75 -13.74 -13.49
N ARG A 295 7.15 -14.94 -13.91
CA ARG A 295 6.41 -15.71 -14.92
C ARG A 295 5.24 -16.42 -14.27
N VAL A 296 4.11 -16.48 -14.95
CA VAL A 296 2.92 -17.21 -14.47
C VAL A 296 3.25 -18.70 -14.40
N ARG A 297 2.94 -19.35 -13.28
CA ARG A 297 3.25 -20.78 -13.08
C ARG A 297 2.60 -21.63 -14.16
N GLY A 298 3.40 -22.52 -14.76
CA GLY A 298 2.96 -23.41 -15.83
C GLY A 298 2.86 -22.75 -17.22
N GLN A 299 3.27 -21.48 -17.35
CA GLN A 299 3.27 -20.76 -18.62
C GLN A 299 4.69 -20.42 -19.04
N GLU A 300 4.98 -20.47 -20.35
CA GLU A 300 6.31 -20.17 -20.89
C GLU A 300 6.41 -18.70 -21.36
N HIS A 301 5.31 -18.17 -21.90
CA HIS A 301 5.24 -16.85 -22.53
C HIS A 301 4.26 -15.89 -21.84
N VAL A 302 3.87 -16.18 -20.58
CA VAL A 302 2.95 -15.33 -19.83
C VAL A 302 3.60 -14.90 -18.51
N TRP A 303 3.56 -13.62 -18.27
CA TRP A 303 4.12 -12.94 -17.10
C TRP A 303 3.01 -12.23 -16.33
N ALA A 304 3.18 -12.02 -15.03
CA ALA A 304 2.26 -11.20 -14.27
C ALA A 304 3.00 -10.35 -13.24
N GLY A 305 2.53 -9.11 -13.01
CA GLY A 305 3.15 -8.21 -12.07
C GLY A 305 2.17 -7.22 -11.41
N GLY A 306 2.56 -6.70 -10.26
CA GLY A 306 1.74 -5.79 -9.46
C GLY A 306 0.62 -6.49 -8.71
N ASP A 307 -0.45 -5.74 -8.42
CA ASP A 307 -1.54 -6.18 -7.53
C ASP A 307 -2.24 -7.47 -8.00
N VAL A 308 -2.26 -7.73 -9.30
CA VAL A 308 -2.90 -8.92 -9.87
C VAL A 308 -2.28 -10.22 -9.36
N THR A 309 -1.03 -10.19 -8.87
CA THR A 309 -0.33 -11.34 -8.30
C THR A 309 -0.64 -11.58 -6.82
N GLY A 310 -1.20 -10.56 -6.13
CA GLY A 310 -1.46 -10.62 -4.69
C GLY A 310 -0.22 -10.71 -3.79
N VAL A 311 0.98 -10.52 -4.33
CA VAL A 311 2.24 -10.54 -3.54
C VAL A 311 2.27 -9.38 -2.56
N ALA A 312 2.16 -8.14 -3.07
CA ALA A 312 2.07 -6.93 -2.26
C ALA A 312 1.48 -5.79 -3.11
N PRO A 313 0.32 -5.23 -2.73
CA PRO A 313 -0.40 -4.24 -3.54
C PRO A 313 0.15 -2.83 -3.34
N PHE A 314 1.40 -2.61 -3.76
CA PHE A 314 2.10 -1.32 -3.69
C PHE A 314 2.70 -0.96 -5.04
N THR A 315 2.71 0.34 -5.36
CA THR A 315 3.30 0.88 -6.60
C THR A 315 4.77 0.49 -6.77
N HIS A 316 5.57 0.57 -5.69
CA HIS A 316 6.98 0.19 -5.73
C HIS A 316 7.19 -1.31 -5.98
N THR A 317 6.31 -2.18 -5.47
CA THR A 317 6.31 -3.62 -5.81
C THR A 317 5.97 -3.84 -7.27
N ALA A 318 4.96 -3.14 -7.80
CA ALA A 318 4.59 -3.23 -9.21
C ALA A 318 5.74 -2.79 -10.13
N SER A 319 6.40 -1.67 -9.81
CA SER A 319 7.58 -1.20 -10.56
C SER A 319 8.77 -2.17 -10.44
N TYR A 320 8.94 -2.81 -9.27
CA TYR A 320 9.96 -3.85 -9.08
C TYR A 320 9.68 -5.07 -9.94
N HIS A 321 8.44 -5.60 -9.93
CA HIS A 321 8.03 -6.69 -10.83
C HIS A 321 8.23 -6.29 -12.29
N GLY A 322 7.90 -5.06 -12.67
CA GLY A 322 8.14 -4.53 -14.02
C GLY A 322 9.61 -4.62 -14.45
N ARG A 323 10.55 -4.24 -13.55
CA ARG A 323 12.00 -4.37 -13.85
C ARG A 323 12.43 -5.82 -14.00
N VAL A 324 11.94 -6.74 -13.15
CA VAL A 324 12.27 -8.17 -13.24
C VAL A 324 11.72 -8.75 -14.54
N ILE A 325 10.47 -8.46 -14.89
CA ILE A 325 9.84 -8.93 -16.13
C ILE A 325 10.59 -8.39 -17.36
N ALA A 326 10.87 -7.09 -17.40
CA ALA A 326 11.56 -6.45 -18.52
C ALA A 326 12.96 -7.04 -18.74
N ALA A 327 13.72 -7.28 -17.67
CA ALA A 327 15.03 -7.90 -17.76
C ALA A 327 14.95 -9.32 -18.34
N ASN A 328 14.01 -10.13 -17.88
CA ASN A 328 13.81 -11.49 -18.36
C ASN A 328 13.32 -11.52 -19.83
N LEU A 329 12.39 -10.65 -20.20
CA LEU A 329 11.93 -10.51 -21.60
C LEU A 329 13.05 -10.10 -22.55
N ASN A 330 14.03 -9.32 -22.07
CA ASN A 330 15.20 -8.89 -22.82
C ASN A 330 16.40 -9.86 -22.69
N GLY A 331 16.18 -11.08 -22.21
CA GLY A 331 17.17 -12.16 -22.16
C GLY A 331 18.13 -12.14 -20.95
N THR A 332 17.93 -11.22 -19.98
CA THR A 332 18.74 -11.17 -18.75
C THR A 332 17.98 -11.84 -17.61
N ARG A 333 18.38 -13.05 -17.22
CA ARG A 333 17.74 -13.77 -16.12
C ARG A 333 17.85 -12.98 -14.81
N THR A 334 16.70 -12.54 -14.30
CA THR A 334 16.57 -11.77 -13.06
C THR A 334 15.48 -12.39 -12.19
N VAL A 335 15.74 -12.47 -10.88
CA VAL A 335 14.78 -13.03 -9.90
C VAL A 335 14.31 -11.95 -8.92
N ALA A 336 13.06 -12.03 -8.54
CA ALA A 336 12.46 -11.16 -7.55
C ALA A 336 12.74 -11.69 -6.14
N ASP A 337 13.17 -10.78 -5.26
CA ASP A 337 13.28 -11.04 -3.83
C ASP A 337 12.25 -10.18 -3.07
N HIS A 338 11.24 -10.83 -2.54
CA HIS A 338 10.14 -10.17 -1.86
C HIS A 338 10.32 -10.05 -0.34
N ARG A 339 11.46 -10.49 0.24
CA ARG A 339 11.69 -10.52 1.68
C ARG A 339 11.69 -9.13 2.32
N ALA A 340 12.16 -8.12 1.59
CA ALA A 340 12.35 -6.77 2.09
C ALA A 340 11.47 -5.73 1.36
N LEU A 341 10.23 -6.07 1.03
CA LEU A 341 9.27 -5.11 0.48
C LEU A 341 8.74 -4.21 1.60
N PRO A 342 9.01 -2.88 1.59
CA PRO A 342 8.48 -1.97 2.59
C PRO A 342 6.98 -1.76 2.41
N ARG A 343 6.29 -1.51 3.53
CA ARG A 343 4.86 -1.23 3.59
C ARG A 343 4.65 -0.01 4.47
N CYS A 344 4.13 1.06 3.89
CA CYS A 344 3.92 2.31 4.61
C CYS A 344 2.44 2.71 4.63
N VAL A 345 2.02 3.33 5.74
CA VAL A 345 0.75 4.02 5.90
C VAL A 345 1.09 5.45 6.30
N PHE A 346 0.72 6.41 5.45
CA PHE A 346 1.18 7.79 5.54
C PHE A 346 0.30 8.66 6.44
N THR A 347 -0.18 8.09 7.55
CA THR A 347 -0.81 8.86 8.63
C THR A 347 0.19 9.77 9.34
N GLU A 348 -0.24 10.59 10.27
CA GLU A 348 0.65 11.35 11.16
C GLU A 348 0.46 10.88 12.60
N PRO A 349 1.47 10.23 13.19
CA PRO A 349 2.73 9.83 12.55
C PRO A 349 2.54 8.68 11.55
N PRO A 350 3.46 8.51 10.59
CA PRO A 350 3.41 7.40 9.65
C PRO A 350 3.76 6.06 10.30
N ILE A 351 3.18 4.99 9.74
CA ILE A 351 3.60 3.62 9.99
C ILE A 351 4.49 3.16 8.84
N ALA A 352 5.58 2.46 9.17
CA ALA A 352 6.43 1.81 8.19
C ALA A 352 6.87 0.43 8.68
N CYS A 353 6.69 -0.58 7.85
CA CYS A 353 7.02 -1.96 8.16
C CYS A 353 7.78 -2.61 6.99
N VAL A 354 8.59 -3.60 7.29
CA VAL A 354 9.30 -4.40 6.29
C VAL A 354 9.51 -5.82 6.81
N GLY A 355 9.51 -6.81 5.92
CA GLY A 355 9.76 -8.21 6.28
C GLY A 355 8.63 -8.85 7.08
N GLU A 356 9.00 -9.75 7.97
CA GLU A 356 8.09 -10.56 8.78
C GLU A 356 7.55 -9.78 9.98
N THR A 357 6.31 -10.11 10.38
CA THR A 357 5.83 -9.82 11.73
C THR A 357 6.25 -10.95 12.67
N THR A 358 6.24 -10.71 13.98
CA THR A 358 6.47 -11.73 15.00
C THR A 358 5.54 -12.96 14.79
N ALA A 359 4.28 -12.68 14.45
CA ALA A 359 3.30 -13.74 14.22
C ALA A 359 3.56 -14.53 12.93
N SER A 360 3.97 -13.86 11.84
CA SER A 360 4.25 -14.54 10.57
C SER A 360 5.53 -15.37 10.65
N ALA A 361 6.58 -14.87 11.30
CA ALA A 361 7.82 -15.59 11.54
C ALA A 361 7.60 -16.86 12.37
N LYS A 362 6.82 -16.77 13.45
CA LYS A 362 6.45 -17.93 14.29
C LYS A 362 5.65 -18.98 13.50
N ARG A 363 4.68 -18.56 12.66
CA ARG A 363 3.94 -19.50 11.78
C ARG A 363 4.85 -20.24 10.79
N LYS A 364 5.96 -19.61 10.37
CA LYS A 364 6.98 -20.23 9.52
C LYS A 364 7.99 -21.10 10.29
N GLY A 365 7.82 -21.24 11.61
CA GLY A 365 8.70 -22.02 12.47
C GLY A 365 10.06 -21.37 12.74
N MET A 366 10.21 -20.06 12.52
CA MET A 366 11.45 -19.34 12.79
C MET A 366 11.61 -19.08 14.28
N ASP A 367 12.82 -19.30 14.81
CA ASP A 367 13.18 -18.94 16.19
C ASP A 367 13.58 -17.46 16.24
N VAL A 368 12.65 -16.62 16.71
CA VAL A 368 12.82 -15.17 16.67
C VAL A 368 13.05 -14.56 18.04
N ILE A 369 13.89 -13.50 18.05
CA ILE A 369 14.04 -12.55 19.13
C ILE A 369 13.47 -11.21 18.69
N VAL A 370 12.95 -10.45 19.66
CA VAL A 370 12.23 -9.19 19.39
C VAL A 370 12.69 -8.14 20.39
N ALA A 371 12.96 -6.94 19.88
CA ALA A 371 13.26 -5.78 20.72
C ALA A 371 12.45 -4.57 20.26
N THR A 372 12.02 -3.73 21.21
CA THR A 372 11.24 -2.53 20.93
C THR A 372 11.86 -1.33 21.64
N THR A 373 12.07 -0.25 20.89
CA THR A 373 12.55 1.04 21.41
C THR A 373 11.49 2.11 21.17
N GLN A 374 11.19 2.90 22.21
CA GLN A 374 10.31 4.05 22.10
C GLN A 374 11.00 5.21 21.38
N LEU A 375 10.32 5.90 20.49
CA LEU A 375 10.88 7.04 19.75
C LEU A 375 11.29 8.17 20.71
N ALA A 376 10.57 8.34 21.81
CA ALA A 376 10.87 9.29 22.89
C ALA A 376 12.28 9.12 23.50
N ALA A 377 12.94 7.98 23.29
CA ALA A 377 14.31 7.76 23.75
C ALA A 377 15.37 8.45 22.87
N THR A 378 15.01 8.95 21.68
CA THR A 378 15.95 9.66 20.79
C THR A 378 16.02 11.14 21.12
N ALA A 379 17.21 11.74 20.94
CA ALA A 379 17.39 13.18 21.15
C ALA A 379 16.56 14.00 20.14
N ARG A 380 16.42 13.51 18.91
CA ARG A 380 15.64 14.17 17.86
C ARG A 380 14.15 14.30 18.22
N SER A 381 13.56 13.29 18.83
CA SER A 381 12.15 13.34 19.24
C SER A 381 11.90 14.43 20.29
N GLN A 382 12.89 14.69 21.17
CA GLN A 382 12.81 15.76 22.16
C GLN A 382 12.84 17.14 21.51
N THR A 383 13.76 17.35 20.54
CA THR A 383 13.89 18.66 19.86
C THR A 383 12.68 18.97 18.97
N ASP A 384 12.08 17.97 18.36
CA ASP A 384 10.96 18.15 17.43
C ASP A 384 9.59 17.99 18.13
N ALA A 385 9.57 17.74 19.47
CA ALA A 385 8.37 17.41 20.25
C ALA A 385 7.54 16.26 19.65
N ALA A 386 8.22 15.27 19.04
CA ALA A 386 7.64 14.13 18.34
C ALA A 386 7.87 12.83 19.15
N LEU A 387 7.26 12.77 20.35
CA LEU A 387 7.53 11.74 21.35
C LEU A 387 6.78 10.43 21.12
N ASP A 388 5.69 10.48 20.35
CA ASP A 388 4.85 9.31 20.11
C ASP A 388 5.48 8.35 19.11
N GLY A 389 5.37 7.05 19.41
CA GLY A 389 5.79 5.99 18.51
C GLY A 389 6.94 5.14 19.01
N HIS A 390 7.24 4.11 18.23
CA HIS A 390 8.27 3.12 18.56
C HIS A 390 8.77 2.40 17.29
N LEU A 391 9.93 1.73 17.44
CA LEU A 391 10.46 0.76 16.51
C LEU A 391 10.49 -0.61 17.17
N THR A 392 9.93 -1.62 16.51
CA THR A 392 10.07 -3.04 16.86
C THR A 392 10.93 -3.73 15.81
N LEU A 393 12.02 -4.36 16.22
CA LEU A 393 12.89 -5.18 15.39
C LEU A 393 12.66 -6.66 15.69
N ILE A 394 12.63 -7.48 14.66
CA ILE A 394 12.44 -8.93 14.71
C ILE A 394 13.64 -9.57 14.03
N ALA A 395 14.38 -10.41 14.74
CA ALA A 395 15.59 -11.05 14.23
C ALA A 395 15.55 -12.57 14.38
N ASP A 396 16.27 -13.26 13.51
CA ASP A 396 16.53 -14.70 13.63
C ASP A 396 17.60 -14.91 14.70
N ARG A 397 17.25 -15.64 15.79
CA ARG A 397 18.15 -15.92 16.90
C ARG A 397 19.41 -16.67 16.47
N GLN A 398 19.25 -17.63 15.55
CA GLN A 398 20.34 -18.54 15.16
C GLN A 398 21.21 -17.95 14.07
N ARG A 399 20.58 -17.27 13.08
CA ARG A 399 21.28 -16.73 11.92
C ARG A 399 21.83 -15.32 12.17
N GLY A 400 21.36 -14.61 13.21
CA GLY A 400 21.89 -13.33 13.65
C GLY A 400 21.68 -12.16 12.67
N PHE A 401 20.52 -12.10 11.97
CA PHE A 401 20.16 -10.96 11.14
C PHE A 401 18.66 -10.64 11.26
N LEU A 402 18.27 -9.45 10.80
CA LEU A 402 16.88 -8.99 10.84
C LEU A 402 16.00 -9.75 9.87
N LEU A 403 14.82 -10.17 10.35
CA LEU A 403 13.74 -10.74 9.56
C LEU A 403 12.62 -9.74 9.30
N GLY A 404 12.44 -8.78 10.18
CA GLY A 404 11.39 -7.78 10.08
C GLY A 404 11.63 -6.56 10.95
N ALA A 405 10.96 -5.49 10.59
CA ALA A 405 10.88 -4.26 11.37
C ALA A 405 9.49 -3.65 11.22
N ALA A 406 8.96 -3.09 12.32
CA ALA A 406 7.70 -2.37 12.35
C ALA A 406 7.86 -1.10 13.16
N ALA A 407 7.51 0.02 12.57
CA ALA A 407 7.66 1.33 13.16
C ALA A 407 6.37 2.16 13.04
N ILE A 408 6.09 2.95 14.05
CA ILE A 408 5.18 4.09 14.00
C ILE A 408 5.89 5.26 14.64
N GLY A 409 5.92 6.42 14.02
CA GLY A 409 6.60 7.59 14.56
C GLY A 409 6.98 8.59 13.48
N ALA A 410 7.45 9.76 13.90
CA ALA A 410 7.83 10.82 12.98
C ALA A 410 8.85 10.34 11.94
N ARG A 411 8.53 10.51 10.65
CA ARG A 411 9.36 10.12 9.50
C ARG A 411 9.73 8.63 9.45
N ALA A 412 8.91 7.73 10.04
CA ALA A 412 9.19 6.30 10.01
C ALA A 412 9.29 5.75 8.57
N ASP A 413 8.55 6.31 7.64
CA ASP A 413 8.57 6.04 6.21
C ASP A 413 9.93 6.32 5.55
N GLU A 414 10.75 7.21 6.11
CA GLU A 414 12.09 7.52 5.62
C GLU A 414 13.15 6.61 6.26
N TRP A 415 13.25 6.56 7.59
CA TRP A 415 14.32 5.84 8.25
C TRP A 415 14.12 4.30 8.30
N ILE A 416 12.93 3.77 7.95
CA ILE A 416 12.74 2.32 7.78
C ILE A 416 13.63 1.73 6.67
N GLY A 417 14.13 2.57 5.77
CA GLY A 417 15.04 2.18 4.70
C GLY A 417 16.27 1.42 5.17
N GLU A 418 16.76 1.71 6.39
CA GLU A 418 17.87 0.99 7.00
C GLU A 418 17.53 -0.50 7.23
N ALA A 419 16.37 -0.80 7.81
CA ALA A 419 15.91 -2.18 7.97
C ALA A 419 15.64 -2.88 6.61
N VAL A 420 15.19 -2.14 5.59
CA VAL A 420 15.01 -2.69 4.24
C VAL A 420 16.33 -3.22 3.68
N VAL A 421 17.39 -2.43 3.77
CA VAL A 421 18.74 -2.83 3.31
C VAL A 421 19.28 -3.97 4.17
N ALA A 422 19.13 -3.88 5.50
CA ALA A 422 19.61 -4.90 6.43
C ALA A 422 18.98 -6.28 6.16
N ILE A 423 17.66 -6.34 5.99
CA ILE A 423 16.95 -7.59 5.69
C ILE A 423 17.33 -8.11 4.29
N ARG A 424 17.38 -7.21 3.30
CA ARG A 424 17.68 -7.60 1.91
C ARG A 424 19.07 -8.18 1.74
N ALA A 425 20.06 -7.61 2.45
CA ALA A 425 21.45 -8.02 2.40
C ALA A 425 21.85 -9.00 3.51
N GLU A 426 20.93 -9.40 4.38
CA GLU A 426 21.18 -10.27 5.55
C GLU A 426 22.37 -9.74 6.38
N ILE A 427 22.35 -8.42 6.68
CA ILE A 427 23.44 -7.78 7.44
C ILE A 427 23.45 -8.34 8.87
N PRO A 428 24.61 -8.82 9.37
CA PRO A 428 24.73 -9.34 10.73
C PRO A 428 24.33 -8.28 11.78
N LEU A 429 23.68 -8.72 12.87
CA LEU A 429 23.26 -7.82 13.96
C LEU A 429 24.43 -7.07 14.59
N GLU A 430 25.60 -7.70 14.68
CA GLU A 430 26.83 -7.07 15.19
C GLU A 430 27.26 -5.90 14.32
N VAL A 431 27.16 -6.04 13.00
CA VAL A 431 27.48 -4.96 12.05
C VAL A 431 26.48 -3.83 12.18
N MET A 432 25.17 -4.16 12.26
CA MET A 432 24.11 -3.16 12.44
C MET A 432 24.29 -2.37 13.75
N ALA A 433 24.65 -3.04 14.83
CA ALA A 433 24.84 -2.41 16.16
C ALA A 433 26.10 -1.55 16.26
N ASP A 434 27.04 -1.71 15.32
CA ASP A 434 28.27 -0.89 15.22
C ASP A 434 28.13 0.30 14.24
N VAL A 435 26.95 0.45 13.61
CA VAL A 435 26.67 1.60 12.73
C VAL A 435 26.53 2.87 13.55
N VAL A 436 27.21 3.95 13.12
CA VAL A 436 27.11 5.27 13.74
C VAL A 436 25.99 6.07 13.07
N HIS A 437 24.99 6.46 13.84
CA HIS A 437 23.91 7.31 13.38
C HIS A 437 24.22 8.80 13.58
N PRO A 438 23.73 9.69 12.68
CA PRO A 438 23.82 11.12 12.91
C PRO A 438 23.10 11.53 14.20
N PHE A 439 23.70 12.43 14.96
CA PHE A 439 23.12 12.97 16.19
C PHE A 439 22.77 14.47 16.03
N PRO A 440 21.54 14.93 16.35
CA PRO A 440 20.36 14.12 16.69
C PRO A 440 19.60 13.64 15.45
N SER A 441 19.16 12.39 15.44
CA SER A 441 18.32 11.83 14.37
C SER A 441 17.26 10.85 14.90
N PHE A 442 16.23 10.58 14.12
CA PHE A 442 15.26 9.53 14.47
C PHE A 442 15.87 8.13 14.31
N SER A 443 16.87 7.95 13.45
CA SER A 443 17.56 6.66 13.26
C SER A 443 18.29 6.16 14.51
N GLU A 444 18.59 7.03 15.50
CA GLU A 444 19.13 6.61 16.81
C GLU A 444 18.24 5.56 17.51
N VAL A 445 16.96 5.46 17.13
CA VAL A 445 16.03 4.46 17.68
C VAL A 445 16.45 3.01 17.42
N TYR A 446 17.30 2.78 16.39
CA TYR A 446 17.85 1.44 16.10
C TYR A 446 18.83 0.96 17.16
N GLU A 447 19.66 1.85 17.72
CA GLU A 447 20.77 1.46 18.61
C GLU A 447 20.33 0.67 19.85
N PRO A 448 19.36 1.14 20.67
CA PRO A 448 18.94 0.37 21.84
C PRO A 448 18.31 -0.97 21.48
N ALA A 449 17.50 -1.00 20.42
CA ALA A 449 16.84 -2.23 19.96
C ALA A 449 17.87 -3.28 19.49
N LEU A 450 18.89 -2.85 18.72
CA LEU A 450 19.95 -3.75 18.25
C LEU A 450 20.81 -4.29 19.39
N ARG A 451 21.16 -3.47 20.38
CA ARG A 451 21.88 -3.92 21.60
C ARG A 451 21.07 -4.94 22.39
N GLU A 452 19.76 -4.73 22.51
CA GLU A 452 18.88 -5.70 23.17
C GLU A 452 18.82 -7.02 22.41
N LEU A 453 18.67 -6.99 21.06
CA LEU A 453 18.68 -8.20 20.23
C LEU A 453 19.99 -8.98 20.38
N LEU A 454 21.14 -8.32 20.40
CA LEU A 454 22.45 -8.97 20.62
C LEU A 454 22.52 -9.63 22.00
N SER A 455 22.03 -8.99 23.06
CA SER A 455 21.95 -9.57 24.40
C SER A 455 21.07 -10.81 24.43
N GLN A 456 19.90 -10.78 23.76
CA GLN A 456 18.98 -11.91 23.66
C GLN A 456 19.57 -13.08 22.84
N ALA A 457 20.34 -12.79 21.79
CA ALA A 457 20.98 -13.81 20.97
C ALA A 457 22.07 -14.59 21.74
N GLN A 458 22.81 -13.93 22.65
CA GLN A 458 23.84 -14.54 23.47
C GLN A 458 23.29 -15.36 24.64
N THR A 459 22.02 -15.18 25.01
CA THR A 459 21.39 -15.93 26.09
C THR A 459 20.91 -17.28 25.55
N PRO A 460 21.42 -18.44 26.03
CA PRO A 460 20.96 -19.77 25.59
C PRO A 460 19.45 -19.88 25.80
N GLY A 461 18.70 -20.20 24.76
CA GLY A 461 17.25 -20.41 24.84
C GLY A 461 16.93 -21.49 25.90
N SER A 462 15.91 -21.25 26.70
CA SER A 462 15.44 -22.17 27.78
C SER A 462 14.88 -23.51 27.31
N ALA A 463 15.03 -23.86 26.05
CA ALA A 463 14.60 -25.12 25.44
C ALA A 463 15.76 -26.12 25.37
N GLY A 464 16.21 -26.66 26.50
CA GLY A 464 17.30 -27.66 26.49
C GLY A 464 17.73 -28.27 27.79
N ARG A 465 16.99 -28.08 28.89
CA ARG A 465 17.17 -28.99 30.05
C ARG A 465 16.44 -30.31 29.82
N ARG A 466 16.90 -31.12 28.87
CA ARG A 466 16.69 -32.56 28.98
C ARG A 466 17.59 -33.03 30.11
N ARG A 467 16.98 -33.42 31.21
CA ARG A 467 17.63 -34.20 32.30
C ARG A 467 18.38 -35.34 31.65
N ARG A 468 19.67 -35.37 31.84
CA ARG A 468 20.44 -36.64 31.82
C ARG A 468 20.25 -37.23 33.21
N ASP A 469 19.39 -38.20 33.29
CA ASP A 469 19.44 -39.27 34.29
C ASP A 469 20.00 -40.51 33.63
#